data_f6f4aa51c6ffaca75b812b88293d0f11
#
_entry.id   f6f4aa51c6ffaca75b812b88293d0f11
#
_cell.length_a   1.000
_cell.length_b   1.000
_cell.length_c   1.000
_cell.angle_alpha   90.00
_cell.angle_beta   90.00
_cell.angle_gamma   90.00
#
_symmetry.space_group_name_H-M   'P 1'
#
loop_
_entity.id
_entity.type
_entity.pdbx_description
1 polymer ?
#
loop_
_entity_poly.entity_id
_entity_poly.type
_entity_poly.pdbx_seq_one_letter_code
_entity_poly.pdbx_strand_id
1 'polypeptide(L)'
;AAKLLFLSTQSKVMFMKKIGLSALLALSVLAGCGDGGEKEAQIRLQKAEVALQEDNFSEAKLQIDSIKILYPKAFEARKQGIKLMQQVDLKEQRKALVYLDSMMQVKQAQLDSIKGNFVLEKDTAYQEIGNWFYPTQVVEKNTGRSFLRAQVSELGEMSLTSIYCAGGTLNHTSVKVSVGETFAETPMTKDSYTTTDLGRTIEKADYKLGEDGGVVGFIV
;
A
#
# COMPACT_ATOMS: atom_id res chain seq x y z
N ALA A 1 -7.15 39.59 64.87
CA ALA A 1 -5.91 38.87 65.26
C ALA A 1 -6.03 37.37 65.04
N ALA A 2 -7.16 36.72 65.36
CA ALA A 2 -7.33 35.24 65.19
C ALA A 2 -7.32 34.74 63.73
N LYS A 3 -7.80 35.55 62.80
CA LYS A 3 -7.88 35.16 61.34
C LYS A 3 -6.50 35.18 60.67
N LEU A 4 -5.56 36.03 61.12
CA LEU A 4 -4.19 36.06 60.58
C LEU A 4 -3.34 34.87 61.06
N LEU A 5 -3.55 34.40 62.27
CA LEU A 5 -2.85 33.24 62.83
C LEU A 5 -3.29 31.96 62.18
N PHE A 6 -4.59 31.84 61.81
CA PHE A 6 -5.12 30.65 61.11
C PHE A 6 -4.58 30.49 59.63
N LEU A 7 -4.43 31.64 58.96
CA LEU A 7 -3.84 31.65 57.58
C LEU A 7 -2.34 31.29 57.59
N SER A 8 -1.62 31.71 58.61
CA SER A 8 -0.20 31.40 58.82
C SER A 8 0.01 29.88 59.03
N THR A 9 -0.86 29.27 59.85
CA THR A 9 -0.77 27.82 60.17
C THR A 9 -1.15 26.98 59.02
N GLN A 10 -2.16 27.37 58.23
CA GLN A 10 -2.55 26.64 56.97
C GLN A 10 -1.45 26.70 55.91
N SER A 11 -0.78 27.85 55.74
CA SER A 11 0.33 28.00 54.80
C SER A 11 1.54 27.13 55.18
N LYS A 12 1.88 27.03 56.45
CA LYS A 12 2.96 26.15 56.92
C LYS A 12 2.66 24.68 56.76
N VAL A 13 1.42 24.24 57.03
CA VAL A 13 1.00 22.84 56.87
C VAL A 13 0.99 22.45 55.37
N MET A 14 0.55 23.39 54.50
CA MET A 14 0.53 23.13 53.04
C MET A 14 1.95 23.09 52.43
N PHE A 15 2.87 23.93 52.96
CA PHE A 15 4.27 23.93 52.55
C PHE A 15 5.01 22.66 53.02
N MET A 16 4.78 22.22 54.24
CA MET A 16 5.34 20.96 54.77
C MET A 16 4.79 19.72 54.02
N LYS A 17 3.49 19.72 53.61
CA LYS A 17 2.95 18.63 52.78
C LYS A 17 3.56 18.59 51.40
N LYS A 18 3.86 19.71 50.77
CA LYS A 18 4.55 19.78 49.47
C LYS A 18 6.01 19.33 49.54
N ILE A 19 6.72 19.66 50.62
CA ILE A 19 8.10 19.20 50.84
C ILE A 19 8.15 17.69 51.14
N GLY A 20 7.19 17.16 51.93
CA GLY A 20 7.10 15.72 52.19
C GLY A 20 6.79 14.91 50.94
N LEU A 21 5.92 15.42 50.06
CA LEU A 21 5.56 14.73 48.82
C LEU A 21 6.70 14.76 47.77
N SER A 22 7.43 15.88 47.69
CA SER A 22 8.58 15.98 46.79
C SER A 22 9.79 15.19 47.30
N ALA A 23 9.97 15.09 48.61
CA ALA A 23 11.01 14.25 49.25
C ALA A 23 10.70 12.75 49.07
N LEU A 24 9.42 12.33 49.11
CA LEU A 24 9.02 10.96 48.86
C LEU A 24 9.19 10.58 47.38
N LEU A 25 8.93 11.52 46.46
CA LEU A 25 9.16 11.31 45.02
C LEU A 25 10.67 11.24 44.69
N ALA A 26 11.49 12.02 45.38
CA ALA A 26 12.95 12.03 45.22
C ALA A 26 13.60 10.75 45.78
N LEU A 27 13.05 10.19 46.87
CA LEU A 27 13.55 8.92 47.43
C LEU A 27 13.23 7.70 46.56
N SER A 28 12.14 7.73 45.78
CA SER A 28 11.80 6.64 44.87
C SER A 28 12.74 6.58 43.67
N VAL A 29 13.44 7.65 43.32
CA VAL A 29 14.41 7.68 42.20
C VAL A 29 15.78 7.14 42.63
N LEU A 30 16.11 7.11 43.92
CA LEU A 30 17.39 6.65 44.45
C LEU A 30 17.44 5.14 44.78
N ALA A 31 16.30 4.45 44.76
CA ALA A 31 16.24 3.00 44.98
C ALA A 31 16.56 2.15 43.73
N GLY A 32 16.82 2.79 42.57
CA GLY A 32 17.11 2.13 41.30
C GLY A 32 18.60 2.04 40.95
N CYS A 33 19.52 2.30 41.84
CA CYS A 33 20.96 2.44 41.53
C CYS A 33 21.80 1.22 41.94
N GLY A 34 21.35 -0.01 41.66
CA GLY A 34 22.11 -1.24 42.00
C GLY A 34 22.43 -2.16 40.83
N ASP A 35 21.51 -2.34 39.88
CA ASP A 35 21.64 -3.36 38.81
C ASP A 35 21.51 -2.80 37.39
N GLY A 36 21.58 -1.46 37.23
CA GLY A 36 21.44 -0.82 35.90
C GLY A 36 20.05 -0.92 35.28
N GLY A 37 19.03 -1.26 36.08
CA GLY A 37 17.65 -1.46 35.61
C GLY A 37 17.42 -2.83 34.97
N GLU A 38 18.28 -3.80 35.24
CA GLU A 38 18.22 -5.14 34.66
C GLU A 38 16.89 -5.84 34.99
N LYS A 39 16.37 -5.72 36.22
CA LYS A 39 15.10 -6.35 36.61
C LYS A 39 13.90 -5.79 35.85
N GLU A 40 13.83 -4.47 35.73
CA GLU A 40 12.78 -3.80 34.99
C GLU A 40 12.87 -4.10 33.50
N ALA A 41 14.07 -4.19 32.96
CA ALA A 41 14.35 -4.60 31.59
C ALA A 41 13.91 -6.06 31.33
N GLN A 42 14.15 -6.99 32.28
CA GLN A 42 13.70 -8.38 32.19
C GLN A 42 12.17 -8.49 32.21
N ILE A 43 11.47 -7.66 33.00
CA ILE A 43 9.99 -7.63 32.96
C ILE A 43 9.48 -7.22 31.58
N ARG A 44 10.14 -6.24 30.94
CA ARG A 44 9.77 -5.85 29.56
C ARG A 44 10.07 -6.97 28.55
N LEU A 45 11.17 -7.65 28.73
CA LEU A 45 11.52 -8.80 27.88
C LEU A 45 10.44 -9.90 27.95
N GLN A 46 9.98 -10.22 29.17
CA GLN A 46 8.87 -11.18 29.35
C GLN A 46 7.58 -10.72 28.68
N LYS A 47 7.25 -9.41 28.77
CA LYS A 47 6.09 -8.86 28.05
C LYS A 47 6.24 -8.99 26.55
N ALA A 48 7.44 -8.77 26.01
CA ALA A 48 7.71 -8.96 24.60
C ALA A 48 7.57 -10.43 24.17
N GLU A 49 8.01 -11.38 25.01
CA GLU A 49 7.84 -12.82 24.76
C GLU A 49 6.37 -13.22 24.73
N VAL A 50 5.55 -12.72 25.66
CA VAL A 50 4.10 -12.95 25.67
C VAL A 50 3.45 -12.37 24.43
N ALA A 51 3.79 -11.12 24.08
CA ALA A 51 3.28 -10.49 22.86
C ALA A 51 3.65 -11.26 21.59
N LEU A 52 4.87 -11.84 21.54
CA LEU A 52 5.29 -12.70 20.44
C LEU A 52 4.48 -14.01 20.38
N GLN A 53 4.13 -14.60 21.52
CA GLN A 53 3.28 -15.77 21.57
C GLN A 53 1.87 -15.49 21.06
N GLU A 54 1.35 -14.31 21.36
CA GLU A 54 0.03 -13.83 20.92
C GLU A 54 0.03 -13.27 19.48
N ASP A 55 1.17 -13.36 18.77
CA ASP A 55 1.36 -12.79 17.44
C ASP A 55 1.19 -11.26 17.35
N ASN A 56 1.29 -10.58 18.49
CA ASN A 56 1.30 -9.13 18.56
C ASN A 56 2.71 -8.58 18.34
N PHE A 57 3.15 -8.61 17.10
CA PHE A 57 4.53 -8.23 16.71
C PHE A 57 4.84 -6.77 17.02
N SER A 58 3.88 -5.88 16.87
CA SER A 58 4.06 -4.45 17.15
C SER A 58 4.35 -4.20 18.63
N GLU A 59 3.61 -4.84 19.54
CA GLU A 59 3.82 -4.75 20.99
C GLU A 59 5.15 -5.40 21.38
N ALA A 60 5.47 -6.57 20.83
CA ALA A 60 6.75 -7.24 21.08
C ALA A 60 7.94 -6.33 20.74
N LYS A 61 7.93 -5.72 19.56
CA LYS A 61 8.95 -4.76 19.11
C LYS A 61 9.02 -3.53 20.04
N LEU A 62 7.87 -2.96 20.39
CA LEU A 62 7.80 -1.80 21.29
C LEU A 62 8.44 -2.10 22.65
N GLN A 63 8.17 -3.26 23.24
CA GLN A 63 8.75 -3.64 24.54
C GLN A 63 10.27 -3.85 24.41
N ILE A 64 10.77 -4.48 23.35
CA ILE A 64 12.21 -4.69 23.11
C ILE A 64 12.92 -3.35 22.92
N ASP A 65 12.40 -2.46 22.09
CA ASP A 65 12.99 -1.13 21.86
C ASP A 65 12.98 -0.27 23.12
N SER A 66 11.94 -0.40 23.95
CA SER A 66 11.88 0.27 25.25
C SER A 66 13.01 -0.17 26.17
N ILE A 67 13.49 -1.42 26.11
CA ILE A 67 14.64 -1.87 26.90
C ILE A 67 15.90 -1.10 26.51
N LYS A 68 16.12 -0.94 25.21
CA LYS A 68 17.28 -0.21 24.68
C LYS A 68 17.29 1.26 25.09
N ILE A 69 16.13 1.90 25.14
CA ILE A 69 15.98 3.33 25.40
C ILE A 69 16.01 3.62 26.90
N LEU A 70 15.21 2.88 27.67
CA LEU A 70 15.00 3.16 29.11
C LEU A 70 16.05 2.54 29.99
N TYR A 71 16.65 1.42 29.59
CA TYR A 71 17.61 0.65 30.38
C TYR A 71 18.92 0.41 29.61
N PRO A 72 19.66 1.47 29.25
CA PRO A 72 20.85 1.33 28.40
C PRO A 72 21.98 0.52 29.05
N LYS A 73 21.96 0.38 30.39
CA LYS A 73 22.96 -0.40 31.16
C LYS A 73 22.53 -1.84 31.45
N ALA A 74 21.31 -2.25 31.09
CA ALA A 74 20.80 -3.62 31.23
C ALA A 74 21.37 -4.51 30.12
N PHE A 75 22.62 -4.93 30.22
CA PHE A 75 23.34 -5.58 29.14
C PHE A 75 22.77 -6.96 28.77
N GLU A 76 22.38 -7.76 29.76
CA GLU A 76 21.84 -9.09 29.51
C GLU A 76 20.44 -9.04 28.90
N ALA A 77 19.54 -8.21 29.42
CA ALA A 77 18.22 -8.00 28.84
C ALA A 77 18.30 -7.46 27.41
N ARG A 78 19.23 -6.53 27.14
CA ARG A 78 19.46 -6.01 25.77
C ARG A 78 19.96 -7.08 24.82
N LYS A 79 20.90 -7.93 25.26
CA LYS A 79 21.42 -9.04 24.45
C LYS A 79 20.33 -10.06 24.12
N GLN A 80 19.49 -10.39 25.09
CA GLN A 80 18.32 -11.26 24.91
C GLN A 80 17.28 -10.59 24.01
N GLY A 81 17.03 -9.28 24.18
CA GLY A 81 16.14 -8.49 23.36
C GLY A 81 16.52 -8.49 21.88
N ILE A 82 17.83 -8.42 21.55
CA ILE A 82 18.29 -8.53 20.15
C ILE A 82 17.91 -9.90 19.56
N LYS A 83 18.12 -10.99 20.30
CA LYS A 83 17.76 -12.33 19.84
C LYS A 83 16.24 -12.47 19.68
N LEU A 84 15.49 -11.93 20.65
CA LEU A 84 14.03 -11.95 20.60
C LEU A 84 13.50 -11.12 19.42
N MET A 85 14.08 -9.96 19.12
CA MET A 85 13.73 -9.15 17.95
C MET A 85 13.89 -9.94 16.65
N GLN A 86 14.99 -10.68 16.49
CA GLN A 86 15.19 -11.55 15.33
C GLN A 86 14.10 -12.62 15.22
N GLN A 87 13.65 -13.18 16.34
CA GLN A 87 12.54 -14.15 16.34
C GLN A 87 11.21 -13.49 15.98
N VAL A 88 10.94 -12.29 16.49
CA VAL A 88 9.76 -11.48 16.13
C VAL A 88 9.74 -11.22 14.64
N ASP A 89 10.83 -10.69 14.08
CA ASP A 89 10.92 -10.37 12.66
C ASP A 89 10.74 -11.62 11.78
N LEU A 90 11.38 -12.73 12.16
CA LEU A 90 11.28 -13.98 11.42
C LEU A 90 9.85 -14.55 11.44
N LYS A 91 9.17 -14.51 12.59
CA LYS A 91 7.78 -15.01 12.72
C LYS A 91 6.80 -14.12 11.96
N GLU A 92 6.97 -12.79 12.05
CA GLU A 92 6.16 -11.82 11.31
C GLU A 92 6.31 -12.01 9.79
N GLN A 93 7.55 -12.13 9.30
CA GLN A 93 7.81 -12.36 7.87
C GLN A 93 7.22 -13.69 7.37
N ARG A 94 7.32 -14.76 8.17
CA ARG A 94 6.70 -16.05 7.82
C ARG A 94 5.18 -15.93 7.72
N LYS A 95 4.52 -15.23 8.65
CA LYS A 95 3.09 -14.98 8.59
C LYS A 95 2.71 -14.14 7.36
N ALA A 96 3.48 -13.11 7.07
CA ALA A 96 3.28 -12.30 5.88
C ALA A 96 3.39 -13.12 4.59
N LEU A 97 4.37 -14.01 4.48
CA LEU A 97 4.53 -14.91 3.34
C LEU A 97 3.34 -15.85 3.17
N VAL A 98 2.87 -16.49 4.24
CA VAL A 98 1.67 -17.36 4.20
C VAL A 98 0.43 -16.59 3.77
N TYR A 99 0.25 -15.38 4.29
CA TYR A 99 -0.85 -14.51 3.89
C TYR A 99 -0.77 -14.13 2.41
N LEU A 100 0.41 -13.71 1.94
CA LEU A 100 0.62 -13.32 0.54
C LEU A 100 0.39 -14.51 -0.42
N ASP A 101 0.89 -15.69 -0.07
CA ASP A 101 0.67 -16.90 -0.86
C ASP A 101 -0.83 -17.24 -0.97
N SER A 102 -1.55 -17.19 0.15
CA SER A 102 -3.00 -17.36 0.17
C SER A 102 -3.73 -16.32 -0.70
N MET A 103 -3.33 -15.05 -0.61
CA MET A 103 -3.91 -13.98 -1.42
C MET A 103 -3.60 -14.15 -2.90
N MET A 104 -2.38 -14.60 -3.25
CA MET A 104 -2.02 -14.91 -4.63
C MET A 104 -2.90 -16.02 -5.21
N GLN A 105 -3.12 -17.10 -4.47
CA GLN A 105 -4.01 -18.18 -4.91
C GLN A 105 -5.44 -17.70 -5.15
N VAL A 106 -5.99 -16.89 -4.24
CA VAL A 106 -7.33 -16.30 -4.40
C VAL A 106 -7.39 -15.40 -5.63
N LYS A 107 -6.40 -14.54 -5.81
CA LYS A 107 -6.33 -13.63 -6.97
C LYS A 107 -6.15 -14.38 -8.29
N GLN A 108 -5.33 -15.44 -8.29
CA GLN A 108 -5.17 -16.29 -9.46
C GLN A 108 -6.50 -16.97 -9.85
N ALA A 109 -7.19 -17.55 -8.86
CA ALA A 109 -8.49 -18.18 -9.12
C ALA A 109 -9.54 -17.17 -9.63
N GLN A 110 -9.55 -15.94 -9.10
CA GLN A 110 -10.38 -14.85 -9.61
C GLN A 110 -10.03 -14.50 -11.07
N LEU A 111 -8.75 -14.35 -11.36
CA LEU A 111 -8.28 -14.08 -12.73
C LEU A 111 -8.71 -15.21 -13.69
N ASP A 112 -8.48 -16.44 -13.32
CA ASP A 112 -8.83 -17.61 -14.15
C ASP A 112 -10.34 -17.68 -14.42
N SER A 113 -11.16 -17.31 -13.42
CA SER A 113 -12.62 -17.29 -13.58
C SER A 113 -13.12 -16.25 -14.58
N ILE A 114 -12.46 -15.09 -14.67
CA ILE A 114 -12.86 -14.02 -15.59
C ILE A 114 -12.17 -14.10 -16.94
N LYS A 115 -10.98 -14.70 -17.01
CA LYS A 115 -10.13 -14.76 -18.20
C LYS A 115 -10.83 -15.41 -19.39
N GLY A 116 -11.67 -16.42 -19.13
CA GLY A 116 -12.48 -17.09 -20.16
C GLY A 116 -13.50 -16.19 -20.87
N ASN A 117 -13.80 -15.01 -20.30
CA ASN A 117 -14.70 -14.02 -20.93
C ASN A 117 -13.99 -13.08 -21.90
N PHE A 118 -12.65 -13.19 -22.01
CA PHE A 118 -11.82 -12.33 -22.84
C PHE A 118 -11.13 -13.13 -23.94
N VAL A 119 -10.74 -12.47 -25.00
CA VAL A 119 -9.87 -13.01 -26.03
C VAL A 119 -8.49 -12.38 -25.93
N LEU A 120 -7.46 -13.16 -26.22
CA LEU A 120 -6.09 -12.68 -26.34
C LEU A 120 -5.79 -12.44 -27.82
N GLU A 121 -5.43 -11.19 -28.17
CA GLU A 121 -4.86 -10.83 -29.45
C GLU A 121 -3.33 -10.74 -29.27
N LYS A 122 -2.59 -11.61 -29.97
CA LYS A 122 -1.13 -11.64 -29.94
C LYS A 122 -0.60 -12.16 -31.25
N ASP A 123 0.10 -11.33 -31.97
CA ASP A 123 0.89 -11.78 -33.14
C ASP A 123 2.26 -12.27 -32.64
N THR A 124 2.37 -13.58 -32.47
CA THR A 124 3.58 -14.21 -31.94
C THR A 124 4.83 -14.02 -32.80
N ALA A 125 4.67 -13.57 -34.04
CA ALA A 125 5.78 -13.28 -34.95
C ALA A 125 6.40 -11.89 -34.68
N TYR A 126 5.60 -10.95 -34.16
CA TYR A 126 5.99 -9.55 -34.01
C TYR A 126 5.78 -8.97 -32.62
N GLN A 127 5.05 -9.66 -31.74
CA GLN A 127 4.68 -9.17 -30.42
C GLN A 127 5.11 -10.12 -29.31
N GLU A 128 5.85 -9.63 -28.34
CA GLU A 128 6.18 -10.40 -27.14
C GLU A 128 5.02 -10.40 -26.12
N ILE A 129 4.19 -9.34 -26.12
CA ILE A 129 3.11 -9.11 -25.16
C ILE A 129 1.81 -8.94 -25.94
N GLY A 130 0.82 -9.77 -25.64
CA GLY A 130 -0.53 -9.66 -26.18
C GLY A 130 -1.47 -8.82 -25.32
N ASN A 131 -2.66 -8.56 -25.85
CA ASN A 131 -3.71 -7.78 -25.19
C ASN A 131 -5.00 -8.58 -25.05
N TRP A 132 -5.59 -8.53 -23.87
CA TRP A 132 -6.88 -9.11 -23.54
C TRP A 132 -7.99 -8.07 -23.68
N PHE A 133 -9.09 -8.43 -24.34
CA PHE A 133 -10.28 -7.60 -24.50
C PHE A 133 -11.52 -8.44 -24.73
N TYR A 134 -12.70 -7.81 -24.71
CA TYR A 134 -13.96 -8.53 -24.91
C TYR A 134 -14.11 -9.06 -26.34
N PRO A 135 -14.68 -10.28 -26.52
CA PRO A 135 -14.87 -10.91 -27.84
C PRO A 135 -15.72 -10.11 -28.84
N THR A 136 -16.54 -9.19 -28.35
CA THR A 136 -17.32 -8.26 -29.17
C THR A 136 -16.49 -7.16 -29.80
N GLN A 137 -15.27 -6.92 -29.29
CA GLN A 137 -14.36 -5.86 -29.72
C GLN A 137 -13.24 -6.37 -30.64
N VAL A 138 -13.40 -7.58 -31.16
CA VAL A 138 -12.53 -8.16 -32.21
C VAL A 138 -12.73 -7.37 -33.50
N VAL A 139 -11.63 -7.01 -34.18
CA VAL A 139 -11.66 -6.21 -35.41
C VAL A 139 -12.46 -6.89 -36.52
N GLU A 140 -12.31 -8.19 -36.70
CA GLU A 140 -13.00 -8.97 -37.73
C GLU A 140 -14.52 -8.92 -37.60
N LYS A 141 -15.04 -8.84 -36.36
CA LYS A 141 -16.48 -8.68 -36.09
C LYS A 141 -16.98 -7.25 -36.28
N ASN A 142 -16.07 -6.30 -36.37
CA ASN A 142 -16.36 -4.85 -36.46
C ASN A 142 -15.85 -4.26 -37.80
N THR A 143 -15.63 -5.07 -38.81
CA THR A 143 -15.13 -4.62 -40.08
C THR A 143 -15.97 -3.50 -40.68
N GLY A 144 -15.33 -2.39 -41.02
CA GLY A 144 -15.98 -1.17 -41.54
C GLY A 144 -16.60 -0.28 -40.45
N ARG A 145 -16.32 -0.54 -39.18
CA ARG A 145 -16.71 0.34 -38.05
C ARG A 145 -15.47 0.87 -37.36
N SER A 146 -15.52 2.14 -36.96
CA SER A 146 -14.55 2.72 -36.04
C SER A 146 -15.12 2.63 -34.62
N PHE A 147 -14.29 2.24 -33.64
CA PHE A 147 -14.74 2.05 -32.27
C PHE A 147 -13.61 2.24 -31.26
N LEU A 148 -13.99 2.41 -30.00
CA LEU A 148 -13.07 2.41 -28.87
C LEU A 148 -13.06 1.02 -28.24
N ARG A 149 -11.88 0.53 -27.87
CA ARG A 149 -11.65 -0.76 -27.21
C ARG A 149 -10.92 -0.54 -25.90
N ALA A 150 -11.44 -1.11 -24.82
CA ALA A 150 -10.69 -1.25 -23.59
C ALA A 150 -9.90 -2.56 -23.62
N GLN A 151 -8.61 -2.51 -23.36
CA GLN A 151 -7.75 -3.69 -23.35
C GLN A 151 -6.79 -3.70 -22.17
N VAL A 152 -6.32 -4.91 -21.82
CA VAL A 152 -5.35 -5.13 -20.76
C VAL A 152 -4.22 -5.98 -21.34
N SER A 153 -2.99 -5.52 -21.21
CA SER A 153 -1.81 -6.28 -21.64
C SER A 153 -1.61 -7.54 -20.77
N GLU A 154 -0.83 -8.51 -21.26
CA GLU A 154 -0.42 -9.68 -20.46
C GLU A 154 0.36 -9.26 -19.19
N LEU A 155 0.89 -8.05 -19.13
CA LEU A 155 1.56 -7.46 -17.96
C LEU A 155 0.60 -6.73 -17.00
N GLY A 156 -0.70 -6.67 -17.33
CA GLY A 156 -1.70 -6.00 -16.50
C GLY A 156 -1.83 -4.49 -16.74
N GLU A 157 -1.19 -3.95 -17.78
CA GLU A 157 -1.35 -2.54 -18.15
C GLU A 157 -2.66 -2.34 -18.92
N MET A 158 -3.48 -1.40 -18.45
CA MET A 158 -4.73 -1.06 -19.11
C MET A 158 -4.54 0.08 -20.10
N SER A 159 -5.19 -0.03 -21.26
CA SER A 159 -5.22 1.03 -22.27
C SER A 159 -6.59 1.16 -22.93
N LEU A 160 -6.87 2.37 -23.39
CA LEU A 160 -7.94 2.67 -24.33
C LEU A 160 -7.32 2.62 -25.73
N THR A 161 -7.87 1.81 -26.64
CA THR A 161 -7.45 1.73 -28.03
C THR A 161 -8.52 2.32 -28.93
N SER A 162 -8.14 3.29 -29.73
CA SER A 162 -8.98 3.78 -30.82
C SER A 162 -8.72 2.95 -32.07
N ILE A 163 -9.76 2.38 -32.65
CA ILE A 163 -9.68 1.57 -33.86
C ILE A 163 -10.49 2.27 -34.95
N TYR A 164 -9.80 2.65 -36.02
CA TYR A 164 -10.39 3.14 -37.23
C TYR A 164 -10.32 2.03 -38.28
N CYS A 165 -11.45 1.72 -38.93
CA CYS A 165 -11.50 0.68 -39.95
C CYS A 165 -12.34 1.19 -41.12
N ALA A 166 -11.68 1.59 -42.23
CA ALA A 166 -12.32 2.14 -43.40
C ALA A 166 -11.56 1.83 -44.73
N GLY A 167 -12.02 2.39 -45.83
CA GLY A 167 -11.39 2.23 -47.15
C GLY A 167 -10.19 3.16 -47.40
N GLY A 168 -9.91 4.11 -46.52
CA GLY A 168 -8.81 5.07 -46.65
C GLY A 168 -8.03 5.22 -45.33
N THR A 169 -6.95 5.99 -45.36
CA THR A 169 -6.07 6.23 -44.23
C THR A 169 -6.42 7.56 -43.61
N LEU A 170 -6.62 7.59 -42.28
CA LEU A 170 -6.87 8.81 -41.49
C LEU A 170 -5.62 9.32 -40.79
N ASN A 171 -4.70 8.40 -40.41
CA ASN A 171 -3.49 8.68 -39.61
C ASN A 171 -3.82 9.35 -38.27
N HIS A 172 -4.87 8.86 -37.59
CA HIS A 172 -5.31 9.46 -36.34
C HIS A 172 -4.32 9.18 -35.20
N THR A 173 -4.10 10.21 -34.38
CA THR A 173 -3.19 10.15 -33.22
C THR A 173 -3.87 10.63 -31.93
N SER A 174 -5.09 11.16 -32.03
CA SER A 174 -5.90 11.55 -30.86
C SER A 174 -7.36 11.20 -31.05
N VAL A 175 -8.09 11.14 -29.95
CA VAL A 175 -9.54 10.89 -29.91
C VAL A 175 -10.20 11.97 -29.08
N LYS A 176 -11.24 12.57 -29.64
CA LYS A 176 -12.10 13.50 -28.91
C LYS A 176 -13.49 12.91 -28.75
N VAL A 177 -13.98 12.89 -27.52
CA VAL A 177 -15.35 12.49 -27.17
C VAL A 177 -16.08 13.71 -26.63
N SER A 178 -17.29 13.96 -27.13
CA SER A 178 -18.07 15.12 -26.72
C SER A 178 -19.55 14.79 -26.51
N VAL A 179 -20.16 15.48 -25.55
CA VAL A 179 -21.61 15.48 -25.31
C VAL A 179 -22.05 16.94 -25.16
N GLY A 180 -22.81 17.41 -26.13
CA GLY A 180 -23.15 18.84 -26.23
C GLY A 180 -21.89 19.70 -26.38
N GLU A 181 -21.70 20.66 -25.48
CA GLU A 181 -20.52 21.55 -25.48
C GLU A 181 -19.35 21.01 -24.65
N THR A 182 -19.56 19.95 -23.85
CA THR A 182 -18.53 19.35 -23.03
C THR A 182 -17.79 18.27 -23.81
N PHE A 183 -16.49 18.14 -23.58
CA PHE A 183 -15.66 17.13 -24.23
C PHE A 183 -14.48 16.70 -23.36
N ALA A 184 -13.94 15.53 -23.68
CA ALA A 184 -12.61 15.09 -23.28
C ALA A 184 -11.82 14.68 -24.53
N GLU A 185 -10.51 14.88 -24.51
CA GLU A 185 -9.63 14.57 -25.64
C GLU A 185 -8.35 13.94 -25.14
N THR A 186 -7.93 12.87 -25.80
CA THR A 186 -6.64 12.23 -25.50
C THR A 186 -5.50 13.15 -25.96
N PRO A 187 -4.32 13.10 -25.31
CA PRO A 187 -3.12 13.64 -25.89
C PRO A 187 -2.78 12.91 -27.21
N MET A 188 -1.95 13.52 -28.03
CA MET A 188 -1.44 12.86 -29.22
C MET A 188 -0.54 11.69 -28.82
N THR A 189 -0.86 10.47 -29.31
CA THR A 189 -0.02 9.30 -29.10
C THR A 189 0.99 9.11 -30.21
N LYS A 190 2.16 8.54 -29.85
CA LYS A 190 3.13 7.99 -30.81
C LYS A 190 2.96 6.49 -30.99
N ASP A 191 2.09 5.88 -30.19
CA ASP A 191 1.79 4.45 -30.22
C ASP A 191 0.59 4.19 -31.12
N SER A 192 0.80 4.46 -32.39
CA SER A 192 -0.20 4.26 -33.45
C SER A 192 0.42 3.49 -34.59
N TYR A 193 -0.36 2.59 -35.19
CA TYR A 193 0.07 1.82 -36.35
C TYR A 193 -1.08 1.57 -37.31
N THR A 194 -0.72 1.36 -38.57
CA THR A 194 -1.64 1.12 -39.67
C THR A 194 -1.34 -0.21 -40.28
N THR A 195 -2.37 -1.02 -40.50
CA THR A 195 -2.31 -2.26 -41.26
C THR A 195 -3.39 -2.27 -42.31
N THR A 196 -3.28 -3.23 -43.26
CA THR A 196 -4.33 -3.47 -44.24
C THR A 196 -4.79 -4.92 -44.12
N ASP A 197 -6.06 -5.14 -43.87
CA ASP A 197 -6.68 -6.44 -43.78
C ASP A 197 -8.02 -6.45 -44.49
N LEU A 198 -8.33 -7.55 -45.18
CA LEU A 198 -9.57 -7.74 -45.96
C LEU A 198 -9.89 -6.57 -46.91
N GLY A 199 -8.85 -5.94 -47.48
CA GLY A 199 -8.97 -4.80 -48.39
C GLY A 199 -9.39 -3.49 -47.72
N ARG A 200 -9.26 -3.39 -46.38
CA ARG A 200 -9.54 -2.20 -45.60
C ARG A 200 -8.31 -1.76 -44.83
N THR A 201 -8.21 -0.47 -44.63
CA THR A 201 -7.20 0.11 -43.74
C THR A 201 -7.70 0.04 -42.30
N ILE A 202 -6.85 -0.50 -41.41
CA ILE A 202 -7.09 -0.60 -40.00
C ILE A 202 -6.01 0.22 -39.32
N GLU A 203 -6.42 1.27 -38.61
CA GLU A 203 -5.50 2.08 -37.78
C GLU A 203 -5.84 1.85 -36.32
N LYS A 204 -4.83 1.64 -35.50
CA LYS A 204 -4.96 1.53 -34.04
C LYS A 204 -4.07 2.56 -33.37
N ALA A 205 -4.60 3.22 -32.36
CA ALA A 205 -3.89 4.19 -31.53
C ALA A 205 -4.18 3.91 -30.07
N ASP A 206 -3.12 3.67 -29.29
CA ASP A 206 -3.19 3.25 -27.91
C ASP A 206 -2.90 4.39 -26.94
N TYR A 207 -3.72 4.48 -25.89
CA TYR A 207 -3.65 5.49 -24.82
C TYR A 207 -3.64 4.76 -23.47
N LYS A 208 -2.57 4.88 -22.70
CA LYS A 208 -2.49 4.27 -21.36
C LYS A 208 -3.53 4.85 -20.44
N LEU A 209 -4.12 4.02 -19.58
CA LEU A 209 -5.05 4.49 -18.55
C LEU A 209 -4.34 5.48 -17.62
N GLY A 210 -4.99 6.65 -17.39
CA GLY A 210 -4.40 7.76 -16.65
C GLY A 210 -3.61 8.76 -17.51
N GLU A 211 -3.26 8.40 -18.76
CA GLU A 211 -2.64 9.28 -19.75
C GLU A 211 -3.61 9.56 -20.95
N ASP A 212 -4.85 9.15 -20.82
CA ASP A 212 -5.92 9.22 -21.81
C ASP A 212 -6.64 10.58 -21.87
N GLY A 213 -6.12 11.62 -21.20
CA GLY A 213 -6.75 12.93 -21.15
C GLY A 213 -8.12 12.97 -20.46
N GLY A 214 -8.44 11.96 -19.67
CA GLY A 214 -9.71 11.81 -18.96
C GLY A 214 -10.85 11.28 -19.82
N VAL A 215 -10.57 10.79 -21.03
CA VAL A 215 -11.58 10.26 -21.96
C VAL A 215 -12.32 9.08 -21.38
N VAL A 216 -11.64 8.16 -20.69
CA VAL A 216 -12.29 7.01 -20.04
C VAL A 216 -13.27 7.50 -18.96
N GLY A 217 -12.84 8.41 -18.09
CA GLY A 217 -13.71 9.00 -17.06
C GLY A 217 -14.88 9.82 -17.60
N PHE A 218 -14.76 10.34 -18.81
CA PHE A 218 -15.84 11.08 -19.50
C PHE A 218 -16.90 10.13 -20.10
N ILE A 219 -16.49 8.91 -20.49
CA ILE A 219 -17.39 7.92 -21.10
C ILE A 219 -18.17 7.13 -20.03
N VAL A 220 -17.58 6.89 -18.85
CA VAL A 220 -18.15 6.09 -17.73
C VAL A 220 -19.04 6.97 -16.84
#